data_93f0b85b7af6b20536833dce1672a6a4
#
_entry.id   93f0b85b7af6b20536833dce1672a6a4
#
_cell.length_a   1.000
_cell.length_b   1.000
_cell.length_c   1.000
_cell.angle_alpha   90.00
_cell.angle_beta   90.00
_cell.angle_gamma   90.00
#
_symmetry.space_group_name_H-M   'P 1'
#
loop_
_entity.id
_entity.type
_entity.pdbx_description
1 polymer ?
#
loop_
_entity_poly.entity_id
_entity_poly.type
_entity_poly.pdbx_seq_one_letter_code
_entity_poly.pdbx_strand_id
1 'polypeptide(L)'
;QVIENGNLDPTAGIIETLSLTDGLVSQQLALKKYHRSLLESGEYWRESMTRFNAQNRVDATLISNLRIMRRTLINQISKRCDKSKEIITGVVHALLSRSIFIKYLEERKDSNGETVFPQDFYCNFMESAKRYTDVLNSKEATYNLFRILKDKFNGDTLQVSEIETEIITQD
;
A
#
# COMPACT_ATOMS: atom_id res chain seq x y z
N GLN A 1 6.53 -6.30 -13.41
CA GLN A 1 5.51 -5.80 -14.37
C GLN A 1 4.14 -6.27 -13.89
N VAL A 2 3.54 -5.55 -12.97
CA VAL A 2 2.22 -5.90 -12.40
C VAL A 2 1.12 -5.02 -12.98
N ILE A 3 1.48 -3.95 -13.67
CA ILE A 3 0.53 -3.00 -14.28
C ILE A 3 1.01 -2.69 -15.69
N GLU A 4 0.28 -3.15 -16.67
CA GLU A 4 0.41 -2.72 -18.06
C GLU A 4 -0.84 -1.89 -18.42
N ASN A 5 -0.64 -0.65 -18.87
CA ASN A 5 -1.72 0.29 -19.24
C ASN A 5 -2.76 0.59 -18.14
N GLY A 6 -2.35 0.56 -16.85
CA GLY A 6 -3.23 0.85 -15.73
C GLY A 6 -4.13 -0.30 -15.28
N ASN A 7 -4.08 -1.45 -15.94
CA ASN A 7 -4.79 -2.65 -15.53
C ASN A 7 -3.84 -3.63 -14.83
N LEU A 8 -4.34 -4.24 -13.74
CA LEU A 8 -3.64 -5.34 -13.09
C LEU A 8 -3.62 -6.55 -14.04
N ASP A 9 -2.43 -7.11 -14.28
CA ASP A 9 -2.30 -8.39 -14.94
C ASP A 9 -2.96 -9.46 -14.06
N PRO A 10 -4.06 -10.12 -14.52
CA PRO A 10 -4.75 -11.12 -13.72
C PRO A 10 -3.90 -12.37 -13.44
N THR A 11 -2.80 -12.55 -14.16
CA THR A 11 -1.85 -13.64 -13.94
C THR A 11 -0.70 -13.26 -13.02
N ALA A 12 -0.61 -11.98 -12.63
CA ALA A 12 0.43 -11.49 -11.74
C ALA A 12 0.33 -12.17 -10.37
N GLY A 13 1.40 -12.86 -9.98
CA GLY A 13 1.46 -13.60 -8.73
C GLY A 13 1.03 -15.08 -8.84
N ILE A 14 0.52 -15.52 -9.99
CA ILE A 14 0.27 -16.94 -10.24
C ILE A 14 1.60 -17.62 -10.54
N ILE A 15 2.02 -18.52 -9.65
CA ILE A 15 3.27 -19.26 -9.80
C ILE A 15 3.06 -20.47 -10.70
N GLU A 16 1.92 -21.13 -10.54
CA GLU A 16 1.55 -22.34 -11.28
C GLU A 16 0.05 -22.56 -11.25
N THR A 17 -0.49 -23.10 -12.32
CA THR A 17 -1.87 -23.51 -12.42
C THR A 17 -1.94 -25.03 -12.57
N LEU A 18 -2.73 -25.69 -11.72
CA LEU A 18 -2.99 -27.13 -11.79
C LEU A 18 -4.32 -27.35 -12.51
N SER A 19 -4.29 -28.19 -13.55
CA SER A 19 -5.51 -28.55 -14.28
C SER A 19 -6.25 -29.68 -13.56
N LEU A 20 -7.56 -29.54 -13.37
CA LEU A 20 -8.41 -30.59 -12.85
C LEU A 20 -8.66 -31.75 -13.85
N THR A 21 -8.30 -31.53 -15.10
CA THR A 21 -8.43 -32.54 -16.18
C THR A 21 -7.25 -33.50 -16.23
N ASP A 22 -6.13 -33.17 -15.53
CA ASP A 22 -4.99 -34.06 -15.44
C ASP A 22 -5.32 -35.30 -14.59
N GLY A 23 -4.73 -36.43 -14.94
CA GLY A 23 -4.95 -37.69 -14.20
C GLY A 23 -4.54 -37.55 -12.73
N LEU A 24 -5.23 -38.28 -11.85
CA LEU A 24 -5.02 -38.26 -10.40
C LEU A 24 -3.56 -38.40 -9.96
N VAL A 25 -2.78 -39.21 -10.66
CA VAL A 25 -1.35 -39.44 -10.36
C VAL A 25 -0.54 -38.16 -10.63
N SER A 26 -0.82 -37.48 -11.75
CA SER A 26 -0.14 -36.22 -12.12
C SER A 26 -0.46 -35.12 -11.12
N GLN A 27 -1.74 -35.03 -10.70
CA GLN A 27 -2.17 -34.07 -9.68
C GLN A 27 -1.51 -34.33 -8.33
N GLN A 28 -1.42 -35.59 -7.89
CA GLN A 28 -0.78 -35.95 -6.64
C GLN A 28 0.72 -35.63 -6.66
N LEU A 29 1.42 -35.88 -7.78
CA LEU A 29 2.83 -35.55 -7.93
C LEU A 29 3.06 -34.04 -7.91
N ALA A 30 2.19 -33.27 -8.59
CA ALA A 30 2.25 -31.83 -8.60
C ALA A 30 1.97 -31.22 -7.21
N LEU A 31 1.07 -31.82 -6.43
CA LEU A 31 0.71 -31.37 -5.08
C LEU A 31 1.77 -31.73 -4.03
N LYS A 32 2.58 -32.77 -4.24
CA LYS A 32 3.66 -33.15 -3.29
C LYS A 32 4.60 -32.01 -2.96
N LYS A 33 4.95 -31.17 -3.94
CA LYS A 33 5.84 -30.02 -3.73
C LYS A 33 5.23 -28.92 -2.85
N TYR A 34 3.90 -28.91 -2.66
CA TYR A 34 3.19 -28.00 -1.78
C TYR A 34 2.88 -28.62 -0.42
N HIS A 35 3.50 -29.76 -0.11
CA HIS A 35 3.31 -30.39 1.19
C HIS A 35 3.75 -29.44 2.31
N ARG A 36 2.98 -29.42 3.38
CA ARG A 36 3.17 -28.49 4.51
C ARG A 36 4.62 -28.48 5.02
N SER A 37 5.24 -29.64 5.16
CA SER A 37 6.61 -29.76 5.67
C SER A 37 7.64 -29.07 4.75
N LEU A 38 7.45 -29.13 3.42
CA LEU A 38 8.34 -28.48 2.44
C LEU A 38 8.16 -26.95 2.44
N LEU A 39 6.93 -26.48 2.68
CA LEU A 39 6.64 -25.05 2.80
C LEU A 39 7.20 -24.49 4.11
N GLU A 40 6.97 -25.17 5.23
CA GLU A 40 7.43 -24.75 6.56
C GLU A 40 8.97 -24.80 6.70
N SER A 41 9.62 -25.82 6.10
CA SER A 41 11.08 -25.92 6.08
C SER A 41 11.78 -24.93 5.16
N GLY A 42 11.04 -24.28 4.26
CA GLY A 42 11.56 -23.40 3.24
C GLY A 42 12.26 -24.13 2.08
N GLU A 43 12.13 -25.46 2.01
CA GLU A 43 12.77 -26.28 0.95
C GLU A 43 12.16 -25.98 -0.41
N TYR A 44 10.84 -25.82 -0.49
CA TYR A 44 10.14 -25.39 -1.71
C TYR A 44 10.69 -24.07 -2.27
N TRP A 45 11.00 -23.11 -1.40
CA TRP A 45 11.56 -21.80 -1.79
C TRP A 45 12.99 -21.95 -2.32
N ARG A 46 13.79 -22.80 -1.71
CA ARG A 46 15.17 -23.05 -2.13
C ARG A 46 15.25 -23.74 -3.50
N GLU A 47 14.40 -24.71 -3.75
CA GLU A 47 14.33 -25.42 -5.04
C GLU A 47 13.72 -24.55 -6.16
N SER A 48 12.87 -23.61 -5.81
CA SER A 48 12.17 -22.74 -6.76
C SER A 48 12.75 -21.32 -6.82
N MET A 49 14.02 -21.10 -6.48
CA MET A 49 14.65 -19.77 -6.39
C MET A 49 14.52 -18.93 -7.67
N THR A 50 14.50 -19.56 -8.84
CA THR A 50 14.30 -18.86 -10.11
C THR A 50 12.90 -18.28 -10.27
N ARG A 51 11.91 -18.90 -9.63
CA ARG A 51 10.50 -18.43 -9.63
C ARG A 51 10.26 -17.35 -8.58
N PHE A 52 11.01 -17.40 -7.47
CA PHE A 52 10.93 -16.44 -6.37
C PHE A 52 12.10 -15.46 -6.42
N ASN A 53 12.22 -14.72 -7.51
CA ASN A 53 13.25 -13.71 -7.64
C ASN A 53 13.08 -12.63 -6.56
N ALA A 54 14.08 -12.47 -5.70
CA ALA A 54 14.10 -11.46 -4.65
C ALA A 54 13.92 -10.03 -5.18
N GLN A 55 14.26 -9.78 -6.44
CA GLN A 55 14.05 -8.48 -7.09
C GLN A 55 12.57 -8.21 -7.43
N ASN A 56 11.74 -9.25 -7.55
CA ASN A 56 10.31 -9.14 -7.84
C ASN A 56 9.44 -9.21 -6.58
N ARG A 57 10.02 -9.16 -5.41
CA ARG A 57 9.27 -9.16 -4.15
C ARG A 57 8.43 -7.89 -4.05
N VAL A 58 7.18 -8.05 -3.66
CA VAL A 58 6.23 -6.93 -3.49
C VAL A 58 6.77 -5.89 -2.50
N ASP A 59 7.43 -6.34 -1.41
CA ASP A 59 8.05 -5.47 -0.42
C ASP A 59 9.21 -4.65 -1.02
N ALA A 60 10.07 -5.24 -1.85
CA ALA A 60 11.16 -4.53 -2.52
C ALA A 60 10.62 -3.47 -3.49
N THR A 61 9.59 -3.81 -4.27
CA THR A 61 8.91 -2.89 -5.18
C THR A 61 8.22 -1.76 -4.41
N LEU A 62 7.51 -2.07 -3.33
CA LEU A 62 6.88 -1.08 -2.47
C LEU A 62 7.90 -0.10 -1.89
N ILE A 63 9.00 -0.61 -1.32
CA ILE A 63 10.07 0.24 -0.76
C ILE A 63 10.70 1.12 -1.85
N SER A 64 10.93 0.58 -3.04
CA SER A 64 11.45 1.35 -4.17
C SER A 64 10.51 2.50 -4.56
N ASN A 65 9.21 2.21 -4.71
CA ASN A 65 8.20 3.20 -5.03
C ASN A 65 8.08 4.28 -3.96
N LEU A 66 8.11 3.90 -2.68
CA LEU A 66 8.10 4.85 -1.57
C LEU A 66 9.34 5.76 -1.56
N ARG A 67 10.52 5.22 -1.88
CA ARG A 67 11.75 6.01 -2.01
C ARG A 67 11.66 7.03 -3.15
N ILE A 68 11.11 6.63 -4.29
CA ILE A 68 10.89 7.52 -5.44
C ILE A 68 9.89 8.62 -5.06
N MET A 69 8.75 8.25 -4.52
CA MET A 69 7.70 9.19 -4.10
C MET A 69 8.22 10.19 -3.06
N ARG A 70 8.93 9.70 -2.02
CA ARG A 70 9.57 10.55 -1.02
C ARG A 70 10.51 11.58 -1.64
N ARG A 71 11.38 11.13 -2.55
CA ARG A 71 12.34 12.01 -3.23
C ARG A 71 11.64 13.05 -4.09
N THR A 72 10.62 12.64 -4.82
CA THR A 72 9.82 13.53 -5.67
C THR A 72 9.12 14.61 -4.85
N LEU A 73 8.44 14.23 -3.76
CA LEU A 73 7.75 15.16 -2.86
C LEU A 73 8.73 16.15 -2.21
N ILE A 74 9.86 15.68 -1.67
CA ILE A 74 10.87 16.57 -1.08
C ILE A 74 11.35 17.57 -2.13
N ASN A 75 11.66 17.13 -3.35
CA ASN A 75 12.14 18.03 -4.41
C ASN A 75 11.09 19.05 -4.85
N GLN A 76 9.82 18.64 -4.93
CA GLN A 76 8.73 19.56 -5.30
C GLN A 76 8.49 20.61 -4.22
N ILE A 77 8.42 20.20 -2.96
CA ILE A 77 8.20 21.11 -1.84
C ILE A 77 9.38 22.05 -1.67
N SER A 78 10.63 21.56 -1.76
CA SER A 78 11.82 22.40 -1.63
C SER A 78 11.94 23.50 -2.70
N LYS A 79 11.26 23.36 -3.83
CA LYS A 79 11.21 24.41 -4.87
C LYS A 79 10.22 25.54 -4.55
N ARG A 80 9.27 25.29 -3.65
CA ARG A 80 8.16 26.20 -3.34
C ARG A 80 8.25 26.81 -1.95
N CYS A 81 9.07 26.21 -1.09
CA CYS A 81 9.14 26.54 0.33
C CYS A 81 10.59 26.72 0.78
N ASP A 82 10.87 27.84 1.45
CA ASP A 82 12.20 28.16 1.99
C ASP A 82 12.36 27.64 3.45
N LYS A 83 11.99 26.40 3.67
CA LYS A 83 12.22 25.72 4.95
C LYS A 83 13.42 24.77 4.84
N SER A 84 14.03 24.44 5.98
CA SER A 84 15.16 23.52 5.96
C SER A 84 14.78 22.15 5.42
N LYS A 85 15.75 21.47 4.82
CA LYS A 85 15.55 20.14 4.23
C LYS A 85 15.08 19.11 5.28
N GLU A 86 15.51 19.26 6.52
CA GLU A 86 15.13 18.41 7.66
C GLU A 86 13.64 18.55 7.94
N ILE A 87 13.13 19.79 7.99
CA ILE A 87 11.70 20.07 8.21
C ILE A 87 10.86 19.48 7.08
N ILE A 88 11.23 19.76 5.83
CA ILE A 88 10.51 19.23 4.65
C ILE A 88 10.51 17.70 4.65
N THR A 89 11.66 17.09 4.98
CA THR A 89 11.76 15.63 5.06
C THR A 89 10.86 15.06 6.15
N GLY A 90 10.79 15.71 7.32
CA GLY A 90 9.89 15.31 8.40
C GLY A 90 8.42 15.35 7.99
N VAL A 91 8.00 16.43 7.34
CA VAL A 91 6.63 16.60 6.82
C VAL A 91 6.29 15.51 5.78
N VAL A 92 7.19 15.26 4.82
CA VAL A 92 6.97 14.21 3.80
C VAL A 92 6.89 12.83 4.43
N HIS A 93 7.73 12.53 5.43
CA HIS A 93 7.65 11.25 6.14
C HIS A 93 6.33 11.09 6.88
N ALA A 94 5.87 12.13 7.59
CA ALA A 94 4.61 12.11 8.30
C ALA A 94 3.42 11.89 7.33
N LEU A 95 3.39 12.59 6.20
CA LEU A 95 2.36 12.44 5.17
C LEU A 95 2.34 11.03 4.59
N LEU A 96 3.50 10.49 4.20
CA LEU A 96 3.62 9.13 3.64
C LEU A 96 3.22 8.07 4.66
N SER A 97 3.64 8.20 5.93
CA SER A 97 3.29 7.26 6.99
C SER A 97 1.78 7.21 7.23
N ARG A 98 1.13 8.37 7.29
CA ARG A 98 -0.34 8.45 7.39
C ARG A 98 -1.03 7.82 6.20
N SER A 99 -0.55 8.11 5.00
CA SER A 99 -1.13 7.56 3.76
C SER A 99 -1.03 6.03 3.71
N ILE A 100 0.11 5.46 4.10
CA ILE A 100 0.30 4.01 4.18
C ILE A 100 -0.64 3.41 5.23
N PHE A 101 -0.74 4.04 6.40
CA PHE A 101 -1.59 3.58 7.50
C PHE A 101 -3.07 3.59 7.11
N ILE A 102 -3.55 4.67 6.49
CA ILE A 102 -4.95 4.78 6.04
C ILE A 102 -5.23 3.75 4.94
N LYS A 103 -4.30 3.58 4.00
CA LYS A 103 -4.43 2.57 2.95
C LYS A 103 -4.47 1.15 3.50
N TYR A 104 -3.64 0.87 4.51
CA TYR A 104 -3.68 -0.41 5.22
C TYR A 104 -5.03 -0.64 5.90
N LEU A 105 -5.58 0.37 6.58
CA LEU A 105 -6.91 0.26 7.23
C LEU A 105 -8.03 0.10 6.19
N GLU A 106 -7.95 0.77 5.05
CA GLU A 106 -8.93 0.69 3.96
C GLU A 106 -9.04 -0.73 3.39
N GLU A 107 -7.90 -1.43 3.26
CA GLU A 107 -7.84 -2.77 2.68
C GLU A 107 -8.09 -3.89 3.72
N ARG A 108 -8.00 -3.56 5.01
CA ARG A 108 -8.14 -4.54 6.09
C ARG A 108 -9.60 -4.93 6.29
N LYS A 109 -9.80 -6.24 6.39
CA LYS A 109 -11.08 -6.84 6.77
C LYS A 109 -10.95 -7.54 8.12
N ASP A 110 -12.02 -7.54 8.88
CA ASP A 110 -12.13 -8.30 10.11
C ASP A 110 -12.43 -9.79 9.82
N SER A 111 -12.62 -10.59 10.89
CA SER A 111 -12.97 -12.01 10.79
C SER A 111 -14.31 -12.27 10.09
N ASN A 112 -15.19 -11.29 10.02
CA ASN A 112 -16.50 -11.36 9.38
C ASN A 112 -16.46 -10.85 7.93
N GLY A 113 -15.28 -10.36 7.47
CA GLY A 113 -15.10 -9.80 6.15
C GLY A 113 -15.51 -8.31 6.05
N GLU A 114 -15.84 -7.67 7.17
CA GLU A 114 -16.18 -6.25 7.21
C GLU A 114 -14.94 -5.38 7.19
N THR A 115 -15.00 -4.26 6.45
CA THR A 115 -13.93 -3.29 6.35
C THR A 115 -13.92 -2.34 7.54
N VAL A 116 -12.74 -1.83 7.91
CA VAL A 116 -12.59 -0.84 8.99
C VAL A 116 -13.37 0.45 8.70
N PHE A 117 -13.45 0.81 7.41
CA PHE A 117 -14.24 1.95 6.96
C PHE A 117 -15.50 1.46 6.26
N PRO A 118 -16.69 2.00 6.62
CA PRO A 118 -17.93 1.76 5.88
C PRO A 118 -17.79 2.14 4.39
N GLN A 119 -18.64 1.58 3.55
CA GLN A 119 -18.58 1.78 2.10
C GLN A 119 -18.62 3.28 1.70
N ASP A 120 -19.41 4.09 2.38
CA ASP A 120 -19.59 5.51 2.08
C ASP A 120 -18.76 6.44 2.98
N PHE A 121 -17.77 5.87 3.68
CA PHE A 121 -16.98 6.62 4.65
C PHE A 121 -16.33 7.87 4.05
N TYR A 122 -15.76 7.76 2.87
CA TYR A 122 -15.05 8.86 2.21
C TYR A 122 -15.96 9.93 1.63
N CYS A 123 -17.24 9.62 1.38
CA CYS A 123 -18.23 10.59 0.95
C CYS A 123 -18.45 11.71 1.99
N ASN A 124 -18.16 11.45 3.27
CA ASN A 124 -18.24 12.46 4.34
C ASN A 124 -17.20 13.58 4.19
N PHE A 125 -16.15 13.35 3.40
CA PHE A 125 -15.07 14.31 3.18
C PHE A 125 -15.13 14.95 1.81
N MET A 126 -15.57 14.19 0.82
CA MET A 126 -15.76 14.67 -0.56
C MET A 126 -16.85 13.82 -1.23
N GLU A 127 -17.91 14.44 -1.69
CA GLU A 127 -19.14 13.81 -2.18
C GLU A 127 -18.94 12.67 -3.20
N SER A 128 -17.92 12.78 -4.05
CA SER A 128 -17.61 11.77 -5.08
C SER A 128 -16.55 10.75 -4.67
N ALA A 129 -15.97 10.88 -3.47
CA ALA A 129 -14.84 10.04 -3.05
C ALA A 129 -15.31 8.64 -2.64
N LYS A 130 -14.71 7.63 -3.25
CA LYS A 130 -14.94 6.21 -2.92
C LYS A 130 -13.75 5.58 -2.20
N ARG A 131 -12.58 6.18 -2.29
CA ARG A 131 -11.31 5.66 -1.76
C ARG A 131 -10.50 6.79 -1.16
N TYR A 132 -9.55 6.44 -0.33
CA TYR A 132 -8.59 7.39 0.22
C TYR A 132 -7.89 8.23 -0.87
N THR A 133 -7.52 7.60 -1.98
CA THR A 133 -6.85 8.30 -3.10
C THR A 133 -7.70 9.42 -3.71
N ASP A 134 -9.01 9.31 -3.66
CA ASP A 134 -9.89 10.35 -4.19
C ASP A 134 -9.88 11.58 -3.26
N VAL A 135 -9.84 11.34 -1.94
CA VAL A 135 -9.76 12.40 -0.92
C VAL A 135 -8.46 13.20 -1.03
N LEU A 136 -7.35 12.56 -1.46
CA LEU A 136 -6.07 13.24 -1.66
C LEU A 136 -6.11 14.37 -2.72
N ASN A 137 -7.12 14.39 -3.57
CA ASN A 137 -7.30 15.48 -4.56
C ASN A 137 -7.73 16.80 -3.91
N SER A 138 -8.13 16.81 -2.64
CA SER A 138 -8.47 18.01 -1.89
C SER A 138 -7.65 18.06 -0.60
N LYS A 139 -6.86 19.12 -0.45
CA LYS A 139 -6.10 19.38 0.77
C LYS A 139 -7.02 19.43 1.99
N GLU A 140 -8.09 20.20 1.90
CA GLU A 140 -9.03 20.39 3.01
C GLU A 140 -9.67 19.05 3.43
N ALA A 141 -10.16 18.27 2.48
CA ALA A 141 -10.73 16.95 2.72
C ALA A 141 -9.71 16.00 3.35
N THR A 142 -8.46 16.00 2.85
CA THR A 142 -7.38 15.17 3.36
C THR A 142 -7.05 15.48 4.82
N TYR A 143 -6.88 16.76 5.16
CA TYR A 143 -6.54 17.14 6.52
C TYR A 143 -7.73 17.00 7.49
N ASN A 144 -8.96 17.15 7.02
CA ASN A 144 -10.14 16.83 7.80
C ASN A 144 -10.22 15.32 8.11
N LEU A 145 -9.95 14.47 7.12
CA LEU A 145 -9.84 13.04 7.32
C LEU A 145 -8.78 12.68 8.37
N PHE A 146 -7.57 13.26 8.29
CA PHE A 146 -6.51 13.01 9.27
C PHE A 146 -6.94 13.38 10.68
N ARG A 147 -7.64 14.50 10.85
CA ARG A 147 -8.15 14.96 12.15
C ARG A 147 -9.15 13.97 12.74
N ILE A 148 -10.14 13.55 11.95
CA ILE A 148 -11.17 12.61 12.39
C ILE A 148 -10.55 11.24 12.73
N LEU A 149 -9.61 10.77 11.93
CA LEU A 149 -8.93 9.51 12.20
C LEU A 149 -8.01 9.59 13.43
N LYS A 150 -7.37 10.74 13.68
CA LYS A 150 -6.61 10.99 14.90
C LYS A 150 -7.49 10.82 16.13
N ASP A 151 -8.66 11.45 16.13
CA ASP A 151 -9.60 11.37 17.25
C ASP A 151 -10.13 9.95 17.46
N LYS A 152 -10.38 9.22 16.37
CA LYS A 152 -10.87 7.84 16.41
C LYS A 152 -9.82 6.83 16.88
N PHE A 153 -8.57 6.95 16.43
CA PHE A 153 -7.52 5.98 16.69
C PHE A 153 -6.50 6.42 17.75
N ASN A 154 -6.59 7.67 18.22
CA ASN A 154 -5.71 8.27 19.25
C ASN A 154 -4.22 7.97 19.01
N GLY A 155 -3.76 8.06 17.76
CA GLY A 155 -2.41 7.69 17.35
C GLY A 155 -1.55 8.91 16.98
N ASP A 156 -0.32 8.97 17.51
CA ASP A 156 0.65 10.04 17.20
C ASP A 156 0.95 10.11 15.68
N THR A 157 0.87 9.00 14.97
CA THR A 157 1.08 8.93 13.52
C THR A 157 0.11 9.81 12.73
N LEU A 158 -1.12 10.01 13.23
CA LEU A 158 -2.16 10.80 12.58
C LEU A 158 -2.12 12.27 12.95
N GLN A 159 -1.26 12.67 13.87
CA GLN A 159 -1.11 14.06 14.27
C GLN A 159 -0.54 14.90 13.11
N VAL A 160 -1.21 16.02 12.84
CA VAL A 160 -0.79 17.00 11.83
C VAL A 160 -0.13 18.18 12.55
N SER A 161 1.06 18.58 12.12
CA SER A 161 1.72 19.78 12.63
C SER A 161 1.25 21.04 11.88
N GLU A 162 1.32 22.19 12.54
CA GLU A 162 1.03 23.49 11.90
C GLU A 162 1.96 23.75 10.72
N ILE A 163 3.24 23.43 10.87
CA ILE A 163 4.25 23.56 9.81
C ILE A 163 3.85 22.74 8.57
N GLU A 164 3.28 21.56 8.75
CA GLU A 164 2.85 20.73 7.63
C GLU A 164 1.74 21.40 6.83
N THR A 165 0.73 21.94 7.51
CA THR A 165 -0.38 22.61 6.83
C THR A 165 0.04 23.88 6.09
N GLU A 166 1.11 24.55 6.57
CA GLU A 166 1.73 25.70 5.90
C GLU A 166 2.50 25.28 4.64
N ILE A 167 3.28 24.18 4.72
CA ILE A 167 4.17 23.73 3.66
C ILE A 167 3.42 23.05 2.51
N ILE A 168 2.42 22.24 2.83
CA ILE A 168 1.65 21.50 1.82
C ILE A 168 0.62 22.44 1.19
N THR A 169 0.85 22.79 -0.06
CA THR A 169 -0.06 23.59 -0.90
C THR A 169 -0.91 22.69 -1.79
N GLN A 170 -1.95 23.27 -2.37
CA GLN A 170 -2.98 22.54 -3.12
C GLN A 170 -2.69 22.44 -4.63
N ASP A 171 -1.51 22.84 -5.09
CA ASP A 171 -1.17 22.85 -6.54
C ASP A 171 -0.70 21.48 -7.05
#